data_d16ed93d9992852e9d2f4c3f14c52808
#
_entry.id   d16ed93d9992852e9d2f4c3f14c52808
#
_cell.length_a   1.000
_cell.length_b   1.000
_cell.length_c   1.000
_cell.angle_alpha   90.00
_cell.angle_beta   90.00
_cell.angle_gamma   90.00
#
_symmetry.space_group_name_H-M   'P 1'
#
loop_
_entity.id
_entity.type
_entity.pdbx_description
1 polymer ?
#
loop_
_entity_poly.entity_id
_entity_poly.type
_entity_poly.pdbx_seq_one_letter_code
_entity_poly.pdbx_strand_id
1 'polypeptide(L)'
;MEKSSKVNLAIFSAGLMTFIGILNETSMNVTYPLLVKEFHQPLATVQWITTAYLLTVTIVMGTTAYLLKQVPARWLHLGAALSFICGCIICALTSSFPLMLAGRIIQGIATGFSTPIMFQLIFTQVTKQKLGLMTGFAGMIISFAPALGPTYGGLVVSAASWRMIFWLLLPLALVSLIGGQVYIRNQVSGQKKKFDAPSLLLLGLALFAIIYALSLIGTSSLSWLLLLARSGPLYPLCFCQQAGKQPLAQPGNF
;
A
#
# COMPACT_ATOMS: atom_id res chain seq x y z
N MET A 1 20.72 -8.06 24.39
CA MET A 1 19.34 -8.54 24.24
C MET A 1 18.34 -7.40 23.99
N GLU A 2 18.42 -6.29 24.70
CA GLU A 2 17.49 -5.14 24.58
C GLU A 2 17.39 -4.49 23.17
N LYS A 3 18.52 -4.38 22.45
CA LYS A 3 18.56 -3.78 21.11
C LYS A 3 17.79 -4.63 20.07
N SER A 4 17.85 -5.97 20.17
CA SER A 4 17.15 -6.89 19.27
C SER A 4 15.63 -6.86 19.52
N SER A 5 15.20 -6.73 20.77
CA SER A 5 13.78 -6.63 21.13
C SER A 5 13.13 -5.36 20.58
N LYS A 6 13.83 -4.20 20.66
CA LYS A 6 13.33 -2.94 20.11
C LYS A 6 13.16 -2.98 18.58
N VAL A 7 14.09 -3.66 17.89
CA VAL A 7 13.99 -3.85 16.42
C VAL A 7 12.79 -4.72 16.06
N ASN A 8 12.58 -5.82 16.80
CA ASN A 8 11.43 -6.69 16.56
C ASN A 8 10.09 -5.96 16.77
N LEU A 9 10.00 -5.11 17.81
CA LEU A 9 8.83 -4.29 18.07
C LEU A 9 8.59 -3.22 17.00
N ALA A 10 9.67 -2.63 16.45
CA ALA A 10 9.58 -1.71 15.31
C ALA A 10 9.03 -2.41 14.05
N ILE A 11 9.53 -3.61 13.74
CA ILE A 11 9.07 -4.44 12.62
C ILE A 11 7.61 -4.86 12.84
N PHE A 12 7.26 -5.29 14.07
CA PHE A 12 5.90 -5.65 14.42
C PHE A 12 4.93 -4.48 14.24
N SER A 13 5.30 -3.26 14.66
CA SER A 13 4.46 -2.08 14.50
C SER A 13 4.21 -1.74 13.02
N ALA A 14 5.23 -1.76 12.18
CA ALA A 14 5.08 -1.56 10.74
C ALA A 14 4.29 -2.72 10.08
N GLY A 15 4.54 -3.95 10.52
CA GLY A 15 3.82 -5.15 10.07
C GLY A 15 2.35 -5.12 10.45
N LEU A 16 2.00 -4.67 11.66
CA LEU A 16 0.62 -4.51 12.10
C LEU A 16 -0.12 -3.50 11.21
N MET A 17 0.53 -2.38 10.86
CA MET A 17 -0.05 -1.39 9.94
C MET A 17 -0.28 -1.98 8.56
N THR A 18 0.68 -2.74 8.03
CA THR A 18 0.55 -3.46 6.76
C THR A 18 -0.60 -4.47 6.83
N PHE A 19 -0.68 -5.25 7.91
CA PHE A 19 -1.73 -6.26 8.12
C PHE A 19 -3.13 -5.64 8.10
N ILE A 20 -3.36 -4.61 8.92
CA ILE A 20 -4.69 -3.97 8.99
C ILE A 20 -5.07 -3.26 7.70
N GLY A 21 -4.09 -2.72 6.95
CA GLY A 21 -4.33 -2.13 5.64
C GLY A 21 -4.84 -3.15 4.62
N ILE A 22 -4.16 -4.30 4.51
CA ILE A 22 -4.54 -5.39 3.60
C ILE A 22 -5.84 -6.08 4.06
N LEU A 23 -5.99 -6.29 5.36
CA LEU A 23 -7.22 -6.84 5.95
C LEU A 23 -8.44 -5.96 5.63
N ASN A 24 -8.29 -4.65 5.82
CA ASN A 24 -9.34 -3.66 5.52
C ASN A 24 -9.69 -3.64 4.02
N GLU A 25 -8.69 -3.75 3.15
CA GLU A 25 -8.89 -3.80 1.71
C GLU A 25 -9.76 -5.00 1.31
N THR A 26 -9.39 -6.20 1.75
CA THR A 26 -10.06 -7.44 1.36
C THR A 26 -11.42 -7.64 2.04
N SER A 27 -11.59 -7.11 3.26
CA SER A 27 -12.89 -7.15 3.96
C SER A 27 -13.96 -6.29 3.28
N MET A 28 -13.58 -5.25 2.54
CA MET A 28 -14.53 -4.41 1.79
C MET A 28 -15.24 -5.15 0.66
N ASN A 29 -14.66 -6.20 0.09
CA ASN A 29 -15.29 -6.96 -0.99
C ASN A 29 -16.64 -7.59 -0.56
N VAL A 30 -16.75 -7.99 0.71
CA VAL A 30 -17.98 -8.56 1.28
C VAL A 30 -19.07 -7.51 1.48
N THR A 31 -18.69 -6.24 1.59
CA THR A 31 -19.63 -5.12 1.83
C THR A 31 -20.29 -4.58 0.57
N TYR A 32 -19.80 -4.91 -0.64
CA TYR A 32 -20.30 -4.33 -1.89
C TYR A 32 -21.83 -4.40 -2.06
N PRO A 33 -22.51 -5.52 -1.80
CA PRO A 33 -23.98 -5.57 -1.95
C PRO A 33 -24.71 -4.58 -1.05
N LEU A 34 -24.15 -4.29 0.14
CA LEU A 34 -24.72 -3.31 1.08
C LEU A 34 -24.44 -1.89 0.61
N LEU A 35 -23.23 -1.62 0.12
CA LEU A 35 -22.82 -0.29 -0.36
C LEU A 35 -23.58 0.10 -1.63
N VAL A 36 -23.88 -0.86 -2.53
CA VAL A 36 -24.76 -0.65 -3.70
C VAL A 36 -26.12 -0.14 -3.26
N LYS A 37 -26.71 -0.77 -2.24
CA LYS A 37 -28.03 -0.36 -1.71
C LYS A 37 -27.96 1.00 -1.00
N GLU A 38 -26.93 1.23 -0.19
CA GLU A 38 -26.83 2.42 0.63
C GLU A 38 -26.48 3.69 -0.17
N PHE A 39 -25.53 3.58 -1.10
CA PHE A 39 -25.13 4.71 -1.94
C PHE A 39 -25.97 4.85 -3.22
N HIS A 40 -26.91 3.94 -3.49
CA HIS A 40 -27.72 3.91 -4.71
C HIS A 40 -26.85 3.98 -5.99
N GLN A 41 -25.71 3.28 -5.97
CA GLN A 41 -24.75 3.24 -7.08
C GLN A 41 -24.67 1.83 -7.69
N PRO A 42 -24.46 1.71 -9.00
CA PRO A 42 -24.22 0.40 -9.61
C PRO A 42 -22.95 -0.26 -9.08
N LEU A 43 -22.92 -1.59 -9.08
CA LEU A 43 -21.80 -2.39 -8.56
C LEU A 43 -20.44 -1.97 -9.16
N ALA A 44 -20.41 -1.70 -10.47
CA ALA A 44 -19.21 -1.25 -11.16
C ALA A 44 -18.64 0.06 -10.58
N THR A 45 -19.51 0.98 -10.16
CA THR A 45 -19.12 2.22 -9.48
C THR A 45 -18.61 1.94 -8.07
N VAL A 46 -19.30 1.06 -7.32
CA VAL A 46 -18.90 0.70 -5.94
C VAL A 46 -17.52 0.02 -5.90
N GLN A 47 -17.19 -0.79 -6.89
CA GLN A 47 -15.88 -1.44 -7.01
C GLN A 47 -14.70 -0.44 -7.07
N TRP A 48 -14.94 0.81 -7.48
CA TRP A 48 -13.93 1.86 -7.44
C TRP A 48 -13.40 2.15 -6.04
N ILE A 49 -14.14 1.83 -4.99
CA ILE A 49 -13.71 1.94 -3.59
C ILE A 49 -12.42 1.12 -3.35
N THR A 50 -12.35 -0.10 -3.87
CA THR A 50 -11.14 -0.94 -3.78
C THR A 50 -10.13 -0.63 -4.87
N THR A 51 -10.59 -0.35 -6.09
CA THR A 51 -9.71 0.00 -7.21
C THR A 51 -8.90 1.26 -6.94
N ALA A 52 -9.53 2.34 -6.45
CA ALA A 52 -8.84 3.58 -6.11
C ALA A 52 -7.86 3.39 -4.93
N TYR A 53 -8.24 2.57 -3.95
CA TYR A 53 -7.35 2.19 -2.87
C TYR A 53 -6.08 1.49 -3.39
N LEU A 54 -6.22 0.41 -4.17
CA LEU A 54 -5.10 -0.36 -4.73
C LEU A 54 -4.22 0.48 -5.65
N LEU A 55 -4.82 1.35 -6.47
CA LEU A 55 -4.09 2.28 -7.30
C LEU A 55 -3.23 3.23 -6.46
N THR A 56 -3.81 3.79 -5.41
CA THR A 56 -3.08 4.66 -4.47
C THR A 56 -1.96 3.90 -3.78
N VAL A 57 -2.21 2.69 -3.29
CA VAL A 57 -1.18 1.82 -2.67
C VAL A 57 -0.01 1.63 -3.63
N THR A 58 -0.27 1.30 -4.88
CA THR A 58 0.77 1.03 -5.88
C THR A 58 1.63 2.27 -6.18
N ILE A 59 1.00 3.43 -6.36
CA ILE A 59 1.69 4.70 -6.63
C ILE A 59 2.55 5.10 -5.41
N VAL A 60 1.98 5.04 -4.21
CA VAL A 60 2.68 5.41 -2.98
C VAL A 60 3.81 4.43 -2.67
N MET A 61 3.62 3.12 -2.88
CA MET A 61 4.67 2.11 -2.69
C MET A 61 5.88 2.38 -3.58
N GLY A 62 5.66 2.76 -4.85
CA GLY A 62 6.73 3.16 -5.76
C GLY A 62 7.51 4.38 -5.28
N THR A 63 6.82 5.36 -4.69
CA THR A 63 7.43 6.59 -4.14
C THR A 63 8.16 6.33 -2.82
N THR A 64 7.67 5.40 -2.02
CA THR A 64 8.17 5.13 -0.66
C THR A 64 9.64 4.71 -0.65
N ALA A 65 10.07 3.92 -1.64
CA ALA A 65 11.48 3.50 -1.77
C ALA A 65 12.45 4.69 -1.92
N TYR A 66 11.99 5.78 -2.54
CA TYR A 66 12.75 7.03 -2.63
C TYR A 66 12.67 7.84 -1.33
N LEU A 67 11.47 8.00 -0.78
CA LEU A 67 11.26 8.79 0.45
C LEU A 67 12.03 8.21 1.65
N LEU A 68 12.15 6.88 1.76
CA LEU A 68 12.93 6.21 2.81
C LEU A 68 14.42 6.53 2.78
N LYS A 69 14.95 7.07 1.67
CA LYS A 69 16.35 7.55 1.58
C LYS A 69 16.53 8.97 2.09
N GLN A 70 15.45 9.76 2.14
CA GLN A 70 15.49 11.18 2.50
C GLN A 70 14.81 11.49 3.83
N VAL A 71 13.77 10.75 4.17
CA VAL A 71 12.95 10.96 5.35
C VAL A 71 13.10 9.76 6.29
N PRO A 72 13.30 9.98 7.60
CA PRO A 72 13.34 8.90 8.57
C PRO A 72 12.07 8.04 8.50
N ALA A 73 12.24 6.72 8.54
CA ALA A 73 11.13 5.76 8.49
C ALA A 73 10.07 6.02 9.58
N ARG A 74 10.49 6.58 10.73
CA ARG A 74 9.60 6.97 11.82
C ARG A 74 8.55 8.01 11.40
N TRP A 75 8.95 9.05 10.66
CA TRP A 75 8.04 10.10 10.20
C TRP A 75 7.12 9.60 9.08
N LEU A 76 7.63 8.75 8.19
CA LEU A 76 6.80 8.11 7.16
C LEU A 76 5.78 7.17 7.79
N HIS A 77 6.15 6.42 8.83
CA HIS A 77 5.22 5.57 9.57
C HIS A 77 4.16 6.39 10.34
N LEU A 78 4.57 7.53 10.92
CA LEU A 78 3.62 8.47 11.53
C LEU A 78 2.59 8.95 10.51
N GLY A 79 3.04 9.42 9.35
CA GLY A 79 2.17 9.86 8.27
C GLY A 79 1.24 8.75 7.78
N ALA A 80 1.76 7.52 7.64
CA ALA A 80 0.97 6.35 7.29
C ALA A 80 -0.14 6.08 8.31
N ALA A 81 0.20 6.01 9.60
CA ALA A 81 -0.77 5.71 10.64
C ALA A 81 -1.84 6.81 10.78
N LEU A 82 -1.45 8.08 10.70
CA LEU A 82 -2.39 9.21 10.72
C LEU A 82 -3.31 9.19 9.50
N SER A 83 -2.77 8.91 8.30
CA SER A 83 -3.59 8.77 7.08
C SER A 83 -4.59 7.62 7.21
N PHE A 84 -4.18 6.47 7.77
CA PHE A 84 -5.09 5.34 7.99
C PHE A 84 -6.22 5.70 8.96
N ILE A 85 -5.89 6.29 10.11
CA ILE A 85 -6.86 6.70 11.13
C ILE A 85 -7.84 7.73 10.54
N CYS A 86 -7.32 8.75 9.85
CA CYS A 86 -8.15 9.76 9.19
C CYS A 86 -9.10 9.15 8.16
N GLY A 87 -8.57 8.27 7.29
CA GLY A 87 -9.36 7.56 6.29
C GLY A 87 -10.41 6.63 6.91
N CYS A 88 -10.10 5.93 8.02
CA CYS A 88 -11.07 5.12 8.75
C CYS A 88 -12.22 5.97 9.30
N ILE A 89 -11.93 7.11 9.92
CA ILE A 89 -12.93 8.01 10.47
C ILE A 89 -13.84 8.54 9.35
N ILE A 90 -13.26 8.98 8.23
CA ILE A 90 -14.01 9.46 7.07
C ILE A 90 -14.93 8.34 6.55
N CYS A 91 -14.41 7.14 6.32
CA CYS A 91 -15.19 6.01 5.81
C CYS A 91 -16.28 5.55 6.78
N ALA A 92 -16.02 5.59 8.10
CA ALA A 92 -16.98 5.17 9.11
C ALA A 92 -18.16 6.15 9.27
N LEU A 93 -17.92 7.45 9.07
CA LEU A 93 -18.92 8.50 9.30
C LEU A 93 -19.65 8.92 8.02
N THR A 94 -19.13 8.60 6.84
CA THR A 94 -19.70 9.09 5.59
C THR A 94 -21.03 8.44 5.23
N SER A 95 -21.89 9.24 4.59
CA SER A 95 -23.12 8.78 3.91
C SER A 95 -23.06 9.08 2.40
N SER A 96 -21.94 9.58 1.87
CA SER A 96 -21.78 9.88 0.46
C SER A 96 -20.68 9.06 -0.21
N PHE A 97 -20.94 8.56 -1.41
CA PHE A 97 -19.97 7.77 -2.18
C PHE A 97 -18.66 8.51 -2.48
N PRO A 98 -18.65 9.79 -2.92
CA PRO A 98 -17.40 10.51 -3.17
C PRO A 98 -16.51 10.64 -1.92
N LEU A 99 -17.11 10.85 -0.76
CA LEU A 99 -16.36 10.99 0.50
C LEU A 99 -15.83 9.61 0.95
N MET A 100 -16.59 8.54 0.73
CA MET A 100 -16.11 7.16 0.92
C MET A 100 -14.88 6.89 0.04
N LEU A 101 -14.93 7.26 -1.24
CA LEU A 101 -13.81 7.10 -2.16
C LEU A 101 -12.58 7.90 -1.71
N ALA A 102 -12.76 9.15 -1.28
CA ALA A 102 -11.68 9.97 -0.73
C ALA A 102 -11.05 9.34 0.52
N GLY A 103 -11.86 8.83 1.44
CA GLY A 103 -11.37 8.10 2.61
C GLY A 103 -10.54 6.86 2.24
N ARG A 104 -10.94 6.12 1.21
CA ARG A 104 -10.20 4.95 0.69
C ARG A 104 -8.87 5.34 0.06
N ILE A 105 -8.82 6.43 -0.68
CA ILE A 105 -7.56 6.97 -1.22
C ILE A 105 -6.61 7.32 -0.08
N ILE A 106 -7.08 8.01 0.95
CA ILE A 106 -6.28 8.36 2.13
C ILE A 106 -5.76 7.11 2.86
N GLN A 107 -6.58 6.06 3.02
CA GLN A 107 -6.15 4.77 3.58
C GLN A 107 -5.12 4.07 2.70
N GLY A 108 -5.23 4.15 1.38
CA GLY A 108 -4.27 3.60 0.43
C GLY A 108 -2.86 4.19 0.59
N ILE A 109 -2.75 5.48 0.93
CA ILE A 109 -1.48 6.13 1.26
C ILE A 109 -0.79 5.41 2.43
N ALA A 110 -1.55 5.08 3.46
CA ALA A 110 -1.03 4.40 4.64
C ALA A 110 -0.42 3.04 4.32
N THR A 111 -1.13 2.20 3.59
CA THR A 111 -0.68 0.85 3.23
C THR A 111 0.49 0.89 2.26
N GLY A 112 0.48 1.86 1.33
CA GLY A 112 1.59 2.09 0.40
C GLY A 112 2.90 2.48 1.09
N PHE A 113 2.85 3.16 2.23
CA PHE A 113 4.03 3.42 3.06
C PHE A 113 4.43 2.23 3.92
N SER A 114 3.47 1.56 4.55
CA SER A 114 3.74 0.60 5.64
C SER A 114 4.50 -0.63 5.17
N THR A 115 4.16 -1.20 4.03
CA THR A 115 4.80 -2.40 3.50
C THR A 115 6.29 -2.19 3.19
N PRO A 116 6.71 -1.16 2.42
CA PRO A 116 8.13 -0.90 2.21
C PRO A 116 8.88 -0.53 3.50
N ILE A 117 8.25 0.18 4.44
CA ILE A 117 8.86 0.50 5.74
C ILE A 117 9.17 -0.79 6.50
N MET A 118 8.24 -1.74 6.57
CA MET A 118 8.44 -3.03 7.22
C MET A 118 9.65 -3.77 6.63
N PHE A 119 9.73 -3.90 5.31
CA PHE A 119 10.87 -4.55 4.66
C PHE A 119 12.18 -3.77 4.83
N GLN A 120 12.14 -2.44 4.76
CA GLN A 120 13.31 -1.60 5.03
C GLN A 120 13.88 -1.86 6.43
N LEU A 121 13.03 -1.91 7.47
CA LEU A 121 13.46 -2.22 8.83
C LEU A 121 14.09 -3.61 8.93
N ILE A 122 13.51 -4.60 8.26
CA ILE A 122 14.05 -5.97 8.21
C ILE A 122 15.44 -5.96 7.57
N PHE A 123 15.58 -5.40 6.37
CA PHE A 123 16.84 -5.46 5.62
C PHE A 123 17.97 -4.60 6.22
N THR A 124 17.63 -3.54 6.97
CA THR A 124 18.64 -2.61 7.52
C THR A 124 18.99 -2.87 8.99
N GLN A 125 18.09 -3.49 9.77
CA GLN A 125 18.27 -3.59 11.22
C GLN A 125 18.38 -5.02 11.74
N VAL A 126 18.00 -6.02 10.94
CA VAL A 126 18.07 -7.43 11.32
C VAL A 126 19.43 -8.03 10.90
N THR A 127 20.00 -8.89 11.76
CA THR A 127 21.23 -9.61 11.46
C THR A 127 21.03 -10.63 10.33
N LYS A 128 22.07 -10.89 9.54
CA LYS A 128 22.00 -11.82 8.38
C LYS A 128 21.45 -13.19 8.75
N GLN A 129 21.78 -13.70 9.97
CA GLN A 129 21.32 -15.02 10.45
C GLN A 129 19.80 -15.07 10.70
N LYS A 130 19.17 -13.94 11.04
CA LYS A 130 17.73 -13.86 11.32
C LYS A 130 16.92 -13.27 10.16
N LEU A 131 17.58 -12.86 9.08
CA LEU A 131 16.96 -12.18 7.95
C LEU A 131 15.86 -13.06 7.31
N GLY A 132 16.16 -14.33 7.05
CA GLY A 132 15.19 -15.27 6.49
C GLY A 132 13.95 -15.45 7.37
N LEU A 133 14.14 -15.59 8.68
CA LEU A 133 13.03 -15.70 9.63
C LEU A 133 12.14 -14.47 9.62
N MET A 134 12.73 -13.27 9.67
CA MET A 134 11.96 -12.00 9.69
C MET A 134 11.29 -11.72 8.36
N THR A 135 11.92 -12.06 7.24
CA THR A 135 11.30 -11.96 5.91
C THR A 135 10.14 -12.96 5.76
N GLY A 136 10.31 -14.19 6.27
CA GLY A 136 9.23 -15.17 6.33
C GLY A 136 8.05 -14.70 7.18
N PHE A 137 8.31 -14.08 8.33
CA PHE A 137 7.27 -13.45 9.16
C PHE A 137 6.53 -12.32 8.42
N ALA A 138 7.25 -11.45 7.70
CA ALA A 138 6.64 -10.43 6.86
C ALA A 138 5.78 -11.03 5.74
N GLY A 139 6.26 -12.11 5.11
CA GLY A 139 5.49 -12.87 4.12
C GLY A 139 4.20 -13.47 4.69
N MET A 140 4.25 -14.01 5.92
CA MET A 140 3.05 -14.49 6.62
C MET A 140 2.03 -13.36 6.83
N ILE A 141 2.44 -12.20 7.32
CA ILE A 141 1.56 -11.03 7.50
C ILE A 141 0.82 -10.70 6.21
N ILE A 142 1.55 -10.61 5.09
CA ILE A 142 0.99 -10.25 3.78
C ILE A 142 0.04 -11.33 3.25
N SER A 143 0.31 -12.62 3.54
CA SER A 143 -0.51 -13.73 3.06
C SER A 143 -1.74 -13.99 3.93
N PHE A 144 -1.62 -13.84 5.25
CA PHE A 144 -2.74 -14.08 6.17
C PHE A 144 -3.79 -12.97 6.13
N ALA A 145 -3.39 -11.71 5.93
CA ALA A 145 -4.31 -10.59 5.92
C ALA A 145 -5.43 -10.74 4.85
N PRO A 146 -5.13 -11.05 3.58
CA PRO A 146 -6.19 -11.27 2.58
C PRO A 146 -7.06 -12.49 2.88
N ALA A 147 -6.47 -13.56 3.45
CA ALA A 147 -7.22 -14.77 3.80
C ALA A 147 -8.24 -14.52 4.91
N LEU A 148 -7.89 -13.69 5.89
CA LEU A 148 -8.76 -13.34 7.01
C LEU A 148 -9.77 -12.22 6.67
N GLY A 149 -9.50 -11.41 5.65
CA GLY A 149 -10.32 -10.25 5.31
C GLY A 149 -11.80 -10.57 5.05
N PRO A 150 -12.13 -11.50 4.16
CA PRO A 150 -13.52 -11.85 3.92
C PRO A 150 -14.23 -12.42 5.15
N THR A 151 -13.55 -13.22 5.97
CA THR A 151 -14.08 -13.76 7.22
C THR A 151 -14.34 -12.64 8.23
N TYR A 152 -13.37 -11.76 8.43
CA TYR A 152 -13.52 -10.58 9.30
C TYR A 152 -14.65 -9.69 8.82
N GLY A 153 -14.67 -9.33 7.53
CA GLY A 153 -15.72 -8.50 6.94
C GLY A 153 -17.11 -9.13 7.07
N GLY A 154 -17.21 -10.43 6.77
CA GLY A 154 -18.47 -11.18 6.88
C GLY A 154 -19.01 -11.24 8.31
N LEU A 155 -18.15 -11.54 9.29
CA LEU A 155 -18.54 -11.57 10.71
C LEU A 155 -18.99 -10.19 11.21
N VAL A 156 -18.25 -9.13 10.89
CA VAL A 156 -18.61 -7.78 11.32
C VAL A 156 -19.93 -7.33 10.69
N VAL A 157 -20.11 -7.58 9.40
CA VAL A 157 -21.33 -7.20 8.68
C VAL A 157 -22.56 -7.99 9.15
N SER A 158 -22.39 -9.27 9.50
CA SER A 158 -23.50 -10.09 10.02
C SER A 158 -23.91 -9.70 11.44
N ALA A 159 -22.96 -9.22 12.27
CA ALA A 159 -23.21 -8.86 13.66
C ALA A 159 -23.61 -7.38 13.84
N ALA A 160 -23.22 -6.50 12.91
CA ALA A 160 -23.38 -5.06 13.03
C ALA A 160 -23.40 -4.38 11.64
N SER A 161 -23.15 -3.07 11.61
CA SER A 161 -23.02 -2.30 10.37
C SER A 161 -21.64 -2.49 9.73
N TRP A 162 -21.56 -2.43 8.39
CA TRP A 162 -20.30 -2.41 7.65
C TRP A 162 -19.33 -1.30 8.12
N ARG A 163 -19.84 -0.21 8.69
CA ARG A 163 -19.05 0.87 9.28
C ARG A 163 -18.18 0.42 10.44
N MET A 164 -18.61 -0.64 11.14
CA MET A 164 -17.84 -1.21 12.26
C MET A 164 -16.52 -1.82 11.81
N ILE A 165 -16.36 -2.19 10.53
CA ILE A 165 -15.07 -2.63 9.98
C ILE A 165 -14.00 -1.58 10.25
N PHE A 166 -14.31 -0.31 10.00
CA PHE A 166 -13.35 0.79 10.21
C PHE A 166 -13.12 1.09 11.69
N TRP A 167 -14.20 1.10 12.50
CA TRP A 167 -14.08 1.38 13.94
C TRP A 167 -13.23 0.35 14.67
N LEU A 168 -13.38 -0.94 14.33
CA LEU A 168 -12.62 -2.01 14.98
C LEU A 168 -11.14 -2.03 14.59
N LEU A 169 -10.77 -1.43 13.46
CA LEU A 169 -9.37 -1.31 13.05
C LEU A 169 -8.66 -0.10 13.68
N LEU A 170 -9.39 0.90 14.17
CA LEU A 170 -8.79 2.10 14.81
C LEU A 170 -7.92 1.79 16.02
N PRO A 171 -8.32 0.95 17.00
CA PRO A 171 -7.46 0.59 18.11
C PRO A 171 -6.15 -0.04 17.69
N LEU A 172 -6.19 -0.92 16.68
CA LEU A 172 -4.99 -1.57 16.12
C LEU A 172 -4.08 -0.55 15.42
N ALA A 173 -4.66 0.42 14.70
CA ALA A 173 -3.92 1.51 14.09
C ALA A 173 -3.24 2.40 15.14
N LEU A 174 -3.90 2.68 16.26
CA LEU A 174 -3.33 3.42 17.40
C LEU A 174 -2.17 2.65 18.04
N VAL A 175 -2.31 1.35 18.24
CA VAL A 175 -1.22 0.50 18.75
C VAL A 175 -0.01 0.53 17.79
N SER A 176 -0.25 0.42 16.48
CA SER A 176 0.80 0.55 15.46
C SER A 176 1.44 1.94 15.48
N LEU A 177 0.65 3.00 15.60
CA LEU A 177 1.13 4.38 15.69
C LEU A 177 2.07 4.57 16.89
N ILE A 178 1.62 4.20 18.08
CA ILE A 178 2.40 4.34 19.33
C ILE A 178 3.67 3.49 19.25
N GLY A 179 3.55 2.21 18.86
CA GLY A 179 4.69 1.32 18.71
C GLY A 179 5.71 1.83 17.69
N GLY A 180 5.25 2.34 16.55
CA GLY A 180 6.12 2.93 15.53
C GLY A 180 6.86 4.17 16.05
N GLN A 181 6.17 5.05 16.79
CA GLN A 181 6.81 6.25 17.35
C GLN A 181 7.82 5.93 18.46
N VAL A 182 7.62 4.87 19.21
CA VAL A 182 8.53 4.48 20.31
C VAL A 182 9.74 3.68 19.78
N TYR A 183 9.53 2.75 18.86
CA TYR A 183 10.53 1.75 18.50
C TYR A 183 11.22 2.00 17.16
N ILE A 184 10.60 2.72 16.19
CA ILE A 184 11.25 3.03 14.91
C ILE A 184 12.26 4.14 15.13
N ARG A 185 13.53 3.85 14.80
CA ARG A 185 14.65 4.80 14.96
C ARG A 185 14.66 5.84 13.84
N ASN A 186 15.07 7.07 14.20
CA ASN A 186 15.32 8.17 13.26
C ASN A 186 16.64 7.92 12.50
N GLN A 187 16.68 6.96 11.59
CA GLN A 187 17.83 6.73 10.72
C GLN A 187 17.47 7.10 9.29
N VAL A 188 18.29 7.92 8.67
CA VAL A 188 18.20 8.27 7.25
C VAL A 188 19.35 7.58 6.52
N SER A 189 19.09 6.94 5.40
CA SER A 189 20.10 6.21 4.63
C SER A 189 21.10 7.12 3.87
N GLY A 190 21.01 8.43 4.03
CA GLY A 190 22.04 9.41 3.62
C GLY A 190 22.33 9.56 2.12
N GLN A 191 21.70 8.80 1.25
CA GLN A 191 21.93 8.92 -0.19
C GLN A 191 20.93 9.88 -0.84
N LYS A 192 21.36 11.10 -1.12
CA LYS A 192 20.60 12.07 -1.94
C LYS A 192 20.61 11.61 -3.40
N LYS A 193 19.62 10.80 -3.81
CA LYS A 193 19.32 10.57 -5.24
C LYS A 193 18.23 11.54 -5.69
N LYS A 194 18.34 12.04 -6.93
CA LYS A 194 17.28 12.89 -7.53
C LYS A 194 16.00 12.07 -7.66
N PHE A 195 14.87 12.70 -7.31
CA PHE A 195 13.55 12.10 -7.47
C PHE A 195 13.13 12.17 -8.95
N ASP A 196 12.83 11.03 -9.50
CA ASP A 196 12.31 10.92 -10.86
C ASP A 196 10.77 11.03 -10.83
N ALA A 197 10.28 12.26 -10.60
CA ALA A 197 8.86 12.56 -10.58
C ALA A 197 8.15 12.21 -11.92
N PRO A 198 8.74 12.49 -13.11
CA PRO A 198 8.09 12.14 -14.36
C PRO A 198 7.88 10.64 -14.54
N SER A 199 8.85 9.80 -14.19
CA SER A 199 8.69 8.33 -14.27
C SER A 199 7.59 7.82 -13.34
N LEU A 200 7.44 8.38 -12.15
CA LEU A 200 6.36 8.02 -11.24
C LEU A 200 4.98 8.44 -11.74
N LEU A 201 4.88 9.66 -12.25
CA LEU A 201 3.63 10.16 -12.87
C LEU A 201 3.24 9.30 -14.07
N LEU A 202 4.21 8.95 -14.92
CA LEU A 202 3.97 8.10 -16.08
C LEU A 202 3.49 6.70 -15.66
N LEU A 203 4.12 6.11 -14.63
CA LEU A 203 3.70 4.83 -14.06
C LEU A 203 2.27 4.91 -13.50
N GLY A 204 1.95 5.94 -12.71
CA GLY A 204 0.62 6.15 -12.16
C GLY A 204 -0.45 6.32 -13.23
N LEU A 205 -0.17 7.11 -14.26
CA LEU A 205 -1.06 7.31 -15.40
C LEU A 205 -1.24 6.03 -16.23
N ALA A 206 -0.16 5.27 -16.45
CA ALA A 206 -0.22 4.01 -17.18
C ALA A 206 -1.08 2.98 -16.43
N LEU A 207 -0.88 2.83 -15.11
CA LEU A 207 -1.68 1.92 -14.29
C LEU A 207 -3.16 2.34 -14.24
N PHE A 208 -3.42 3.64 -14.03
CA PHE A 208 -4.80 4.17 -14.05
C PHE A 208 -5.48 3.85 -15.37
N ALA A 209 -4.77 4.08 -16.47
CA ALA A 209 -5.32 3.87 -17.80
C ALA A 209 -5.56 2.38 -18.14
N ILE A 210 -4.68 1.47 -17.68
CA ILE A 210 -4.87 0.04 -17.84
C ILE A 210 -6.11 -0.40 -17.05
N ILE A 211 -6.23 0.01 -15.80
CA ILE A 211 -7.37 -0.34 -14.95
C ILE A 211 -8.67 0.23 -15.53
N TYR A 212 -8.65 1.48 -15.98
CA TYR A 212 -9.80 2.12 -16.61
C TYR A 212 -10.22 1.42 -17.91
N ALA A 213 -9.23 1.07 -18.77
CA ALA A 213 -9.49 0.32 -20.00
C ALA A 213 -10.10 -1.07 -19.70
N LEU A 214 -9.58 -1.78 -18.67
CA LEU A 214 -10.13 -3.06 -18.24
C LEU A 214 -11.55 -2.93 -17.70
N SER A 215 -11.89 -1.84 -17.01
CA SER A 215 -13.25 -1.61 -16.51
C SER A 215 -14.26 -1.35 -17.64
N LEU A 216 -13.80 -0.93 -18.81
CA LEU A 216 -14.62 -0.70 -20.00
C LEU A 216 -14.76 -1.97 -20.89
N ILE A 217 -14.00 -3.03 -20.59
CA ILE A 217 -14.11 -4.30 -21.32
C ILE A 217 -15.53 -4.88 -21.14
N GLY A 218 -16.21 -5.06 -22.24
CA GLY A 218 -17.61 -5.49 -22.28
C GLY A 218 -18.61 -4.40 -22.64
N THR A 219 -18.20 -3.12 -22.60
CA THR A 219 -19.09 -1.99 -22.97
C THR A 219 -18.79 -1.41 -24.35
N SER A 220 -17.58 -1.58 -24.88
CA SER A 220 -17.21 -1.11 -26.23
C SER A 220 -15.97 -1.79 -26.77
N SER A 221 -15.92 -1.99 -28.10
CA SER A 221 -14.74 -2.52 -28.83
C SER A 221 -13.51 -1.57 -28.79
N LEU A 222 -13.71 -0.32 -28.37
CA LEU A 222 -12.66 0.70 -28.27
C LEU A 222 -11.67 0.43 -27.12
N SER A 223 -12.08 -0.34 -26.12
CA SER A 223 -11.24 -0.68 -24.97
C SER A 223 -9.99 -1.50 -25.35
N TRP A 224 -10.10 -2.40 -26.30
CA TRP A 224 -8.97 -3.20 -26.81
C TRP A 224 -7.92 -2.38 -27.54
N LEU A 225 -8.38 -1.37 -28.32
CA LEU A 225 -7.48 -0.44 -29.02
C LEU A 225 -6.70 0.43 -28.06
N LEU A 226 -7.31 0.86 -26.95
CA LEU A 226 -6.63 1.63 -25.89
C LEU A 226 -5.60 0.80 -25.12
N LEU A 227 -5.85 -0.49 -24.91
CA LEU A 227 -4.87 -1.42 -24.33
C LEU A 227 -3.66 -1.64 -25.26
N LEU A 228 -3.90 -1.85 -26.54
CA LEU A 228 -2.85 -2.04 -27.55
C LEU A 228 -2.03 -0.78 -27.79
N ALA A 229 -2.65 0.39 -27.84
CA ALA A 229 -1.95 1.66 -28.01
C ALA A 229 -1.05 2.03 -26.83
N ARG A 230 -1.32 1.50 -25.63
CA ARG A 230 -0.57 1.78 -24.40
C ARG A 230 0.47 0.74 -24.02
N SER A 231 0.47 -0.43 -24.60
CA SER A 231 1.61 -1.36 -24.48
C SER A 231 2.90 -0.83 -25.14
N GLY A 232 2.79 0.12 -26.06
CA GLY A 232 3.92 0.79 -26.71
C GLY A 232 4.85 1.59 -25.80
N PRO A 233 4.37 2.42 -24.85
CA PRO A 233 5.26 3.24 -24.00
C PRO A 233 5.88 2.50 -22.81
N LEU A 234 5.49 1.26 -22.51
CA LEU A 234 6.15 0.48 -21.45
C LEU A 234 7.51 -0.09 -21.88
N TYR A 235 7.76 -0.24 -23.17
CA TYR A 235 9.05 -0.70 -23.72
C TYR A 235 10.24 0.24 -23.40
N PRO A 236 10.14 1.57 -23.51
CA PRO A 236 11.28 2.45 -23.21
C PRO A 236 11.63 2.52 -21.73
N LEU A 237 10.67 2.30 -20.79
CA LEU A 237 10.95 2.33 -19.35
C LEU A 237 11.82 1.13 -18.92
N CYS A 238 11.62 -0.03 -19.50
CA CYS A 238 12.47 -1.22 -19.25
C CYS A 238 13.88 -1.03 -19.80
N PHE A 239 14.03 -0.34 -20.93
CA PHE A 239 15.32 -0.11 -21.59
C PHE A 239 16.16 0.96 -20.87
N CYS A 240 15.55 2.06 -20.39
CA CYS A 240 16.26 3.07 -19.61
C CYS A 240 16.77 2.56 -18.26
N GLN A 241 16.06 1.61 -17.62
CA GLN A 241 16.49 1.04 -16.36
C GLN A 241 17.67 0.05 -16.53
N GLN A 242 17.81 -0.57 -17.70
CA GLN A 242 18.97 -1.42 -18.02
C GLN A 242 20.18 -0.64 -18.52
N ALA A 243 20.01 0.46 -19.24
CA ALA A 243 21.11 1.29 -19.73
C ALA A 243 21.89 2.00 -18.63
N GLY A 244 21.32 2.21 -17.45
CA GLY A 244 21.99 2.81 -16.29
C GLY A 244 22.85 1.85 -15.44
N LYS A 245 22.99 0.58 -15.82
CA LYS A 245 23.65 -0.47 -15.01
C LYS A 245 24.85 -1.15 -15.66
N GLN A 246 25.45 -0.59 -16.70
CA GLN A 246 26.75 -1.10 -17.14
C GLN A 246 27.89 -0.22 -16.60
N PRO A 247 28.64 -0.65 -15.57
CA PRO A 247 29.99 -0.17 -15.41
C PRO A 247 30.84 -0.78 -16.51
N LEU A 248 31.44 0.08 -17.32
CA LEU A 248 32.45 -0.28 -18.29
C LEU A 248 33.51 -1.18 -17.62
N ALA A 249 33.55 -2.44 -18.01
CA ALA A 249 34.68 -3.30 -17.74
C ALA A 249 35.90 -2.67 -18.40
N GLN A 250 36.86 -2.22 -17.60
CA GLN A 250 38.16 -1.86 -18.11
C GLN A 250 38.89 -3.13 -18.55
N PRO A 251 39.44 -3.17 -19.78
CA PRO A 251 40.30 -4.26 -20.18
C PRO A 251 41.74 -4.02 -19.71
N GLY A 252 42.28 -5.05 -19.09
CA GLY A 252 43.69 -5.34 -19.17
C GLY A 252 44.59 -4.73 -18.10
N ASN A 253 45.32 -5.60 -17.48
CA ASN A 253 46.76 -5.78 -17.71
C ASN A 253 47.27 -6.91 -16.81
N PHE A 254 47.81 -7.93 -17.53
CA PHE A 254 48.86 -8.88 -17.11
C PHE A 254 48.95 -9.34 -15.67
#